data_394eeb33d6b6cd89793f57326fb7e8b1
#
_entry.id   394eeb33d6b6cd89793f57326fb7e8b1
#
_cell.length_a   1.000
_cell.length_b   1.000
_cell.length_c   1.000
_cell.angle_alpha   90.00
_cell.angle_beta   90.00
_cell.angle_gamma   90.00
#
_symmetry.space_group_name_H-M   'P 1'
#
loop_
_entity.id
_entity.type
_entity.pdbx_description
1 polymer ?
#
loop_
_entity_poly.entity_id
_entity_poly.type
_entity_poly.pdbx_seq_one_letter_code
_entity_poly.pdbx_strand_id
1 'polypeptide(L)'
;AYGPGSAGYVAQLKSYDDAFAAFFTRLASDGIDKTNTLFVFTVDEGDHFVGGTPSPATCDGVTTPCDWTGQVGELNANIDTLVTHQFPTLAAKFLGTGAPNTFTVHGDDAPPFYLAKVGAGPLSQTDTDTRSFERSVAGLTALNPYTGATDKLMVQMADQTGMKALHMFTTGDPARNATFAFFADANYFLTDFPSSTCETCINPAFAWNHGDIQPEIASTWLGLVGPGVQAQSDVHVWTDHTDVRPTMLALLGLHDSYQADGRVVTQALKPSALTTTLSTNQSAIEALGDSYKQINAPFGAFATSALAASTVALKSDDATYASLEASIAALVVRRDALAASIRAALDGAAFGGQPVDSTQAQTWVSQAQTLLSDAAALAAP
;
A
#
# COMPACT_ATOMS: atom_id res chain seq x y z
N ALA A 1 -8.19 13.76 -18.55
CA ALA A 1 -8.11 13.87 -17.09
C ALA A 1 -8.09 15.34 -16.67
N TYR A 2 -8.57 15.62 -15.45
CA TYR A 2 -8.58 16.97 -14.89
C TYR A 2 -7.44 17.06 -13.86
N GLY A 3 -6.53 18.01 -14.03
CA GLY A 3 -5.51 18.28 -13.04
C GLY A 3 -6.04 19.00 -11.81
N PRO A 4 -5.32 18.93 -10.67
CA PRO A 4 -5.74 19.57 -9.42
C PRO A 4 -6.03 21.05 -9.61
N GLY A 5 -7.13 21.54 -9.03
CA GLY A 5 -7.52 22.94 -9.11
C GLY A 5 -8.02 23.43 -10.47
N SER A 6 -8.12 22.56 -11.49
CA SER A 6 -8.76 22.92 -12.75
C SER A 6 -10.27 23.10 -12.57
N ALA A 7 -10.89 23.88 -13.45
CA ALA A 7 -12.33 24.08 -13.41
C ALA A 7 -13.11 22.76 -13.50
N GLY A 8 -12.64 21.80 -14.29
CA GLY A 8 -13.25 20.48 -14.42
C GLY A 8 -13.10 19.64 -13.13
N TYR A 9 -11.94 19.68 -12.48
CA TYR A 9 -11.69 19.02 -11.20
C TYR A 9 -12.61 19.56 -10.09
N VAL A 10 -12.69 20.89 -9.95
CA VAL A 10 -13.57 21.54 -8.96
C VAL A 10 -15.04 21.25 -9.25
N ALA A 11 -15.46 21.27 -10.52
CA ALA A 11 -16.83 20.93 -10.90
C ALA A 11 -17.18 19.46 -10.58
N GLN A 12 -16.23 18.53 -10.72
CA GLN A 12 -16.40 17.13 -10.33
C GLN A 12 -16.59 16.97 -8.82
N LEU A 13 -15.73 17.62 -8.00
CA LEU A 13 -15.90 17.61 -6.55
C LEU A 13 -17.24 18.18 -6.11
N LYS A 14 -17.67 19.29 -6.74
CA LYS A 14 -19.00 19.84 -6.45
C LYS A 14 -20.13 18.89 -6.85
N SER A 15 -20.00 18.17 -7.93
CA SER A 15 -20.98 17.16 -8.35
C SER A 15 -21.13 16.06 -7.30
N TYR A 16 -20.05 15.62 -6.68
CA TYR A 16 -20.10 14.65 -5.58
C TYR A 16 -20.75 15.24 -4.32
N ASP A 17 -20.42 16.49 -3.96
CA ASP A 17 -21.05 17.17 -2.83
C ASP A 17 -22.58 17.29 -3.01
N ASP A 18 -23.02 17.72 -4.20
CA ASP A 18 -24.45 17.82 -4.53
C ASP A 18 -25.14 16.43 -4.50
N ALA A 19 -24.48 15.37 -4.97
CA ALA A 19 -25.00 14.01 -4.93
C ALA A 19 -25.11 13.48 -3.49
N PHE A 20 -24.11 13.72 -2.63
CA PHE A 20 -24.18 13.38 -1.22
C PHE A 20 -25.28 14.15 -0.50
N ALA A 21 -25.45 15.46 -0.77
CA ALA A 21 -26.51 16.26 -0.18
C ALA A 21 -27.91 15.69 -0.54
N ALA A 22 -28.11 15.32 -1.80
CA ALA A 22 -29.36 14.67 -2.25
C ALA A 22 -29.57 13.30 -1.60
N PHE A 23 -28.52 12.48 -1.50
CA PHE A 23 -28.56 11.17 -0.86
C PHE A 23 -28.94 11.25 0.63
N PHE A 24 -28.28 12.13 1.39
CA PHE A 24 -28.59 12.30 2.82
C PHE A 24 -29.97 12.92 3.04
N THR A 25 -30.42 13.82 2.17
CA THR A 25 -31.80 14.35 2.23
C THR A 25 -32.81 13.22 2.04
N ARG A 26 -32.56 12.31 1.10
CA ARG A 26 -33.42 11.14 0.88
C ARG A 26 -33.41 10.20 2.09
N LEU A 27 -32.26 9.85 2.63
CA LEU A 27 -32.17 8.99 3.82
C LEU A 27 -32.92 9.59 5.01
N ALA A 28 -32.77 10.89 5.24
CA ALA A 28 -33.46 11.59 6.33
C ALA A 28 -35.00 11.52 6.16
N SER A 29 -35.51 11.60 4.92
CA SER A 29 -36.95 11.44 4.65
C SER A 29 -37.48 10.03 4.97
N ASP A 30 -36.61 9.03 4.92
CA ASP A 30 -36.89 7.64 5.26
C ASP A 30 -36.60 7.33 6.74
N GLY A 31 -36.26 8.35 7.54
CA GLY A 31 -35.97 8.23 8.98
C GLY A 31 -34.57 7.68 9.28
N ILE A 32 -33.66 7.72 8.32
CA ILE A 32 -32.27 7.25 8.44
C ILE A 32 -31.35 8.47 8.55
N ASP A 33 -30.72 8.66 9.72
CA ASP A 33 -29.83 9.78 9.96
C ASP A 33 -28.73 9.44 10.97
N LYS A 34 -27.87 10.40 11.26
CA LYS A 34 -26.73 10.25 12.19
C LYS A 34 -27.11 9.93 13.65
N THR A 35 -28.39 9.97 14.02
CA THR A 35 -28.85 9.65 15.37
C THR A 35 -29.17 8.17 15.53
N ASN A 36 -29.38 7.44 14.44
CA ASN A 36 -29.75 6.03 14.43
C ASN A 36 -28.92 5.15 13.49
N THR A 37 -28.05 5.74 12.68
CA THR A 37 -27.27 5.02 11.67
C THR A 37 -25.79 5.41 11.75
N LEU A 38 -24.91 4.42 11.68
CA LEU A 38 -23.48 4.62 11.50
C LEU A 38 -23.19 4.78 10.01
N PHE A 39 -22.64 5.93 9.63
CA PHE A 39 -22.08 6.17 8.31
C PHE A 39 -20.56 6.04 8.38
N VAL A 40 -20.00 5.29 7.44
CA VAL A 40 -18.58 5.11 7.28
C VAL A 40 -18.19 5.65 5.92
N PHE A 41 -17.22 6.55 5.90
CA PHE A 41 -16.68 7.16 4.70
C PHE A 41 -15.21 6.85 4.61
N THR A 42 -14.77 6.39 3.47
CA THR A 42 -13.36 6.19 3.16
C THR A 42 -13.18 6.21 1.65
N VAL A 43 -11.96 6.15 1.21
CA VAL A 43 -11.57 5.90 -0.18
C VAL A 43 -10.83 4.58 -0.23
N ASP A 44 -10.82 3.94 -1.37
CA ASP A 44 -10.08 2.68 -1.60
C ASP A 44 -8.57 2.90 -1.49
N GLU A 45 -8.07 4.00 -2.08
CA GLU A 45 -6.67 4.41 -2.04
C GLU A 45 -6.55 5.91 -2.31
N GLY A 46 -5.35 6.48 -2.17
CA GLY A 46 -5.04 7.83 -2.64
C GLY A 46 -4.52 7.80 -4.06
N ASP A 47 -4.31 8.99 -4.62
CA ASP A 47 -3.82 9.17 -5.99
C ASP A 47 -2.63 10.12 -6.05
N HIS A 48 -1.69 9.80 -6.92
CA HIS A 48 -0.63 10.69 -7.37
C HIS A 48 -1.01 11.34 -8.70
N PHE A 49 -0.95 12.67 -8.77
CA PHE A 49 -1.23 13.38 -10.01
C PHE A 49 0.01 13.49 -10.89
N VAL A 50 -0.10 12.97 -12.12
CA VAL A 50 0.98 13.03 -13.11
C VAL A 50 0.71 14.15 -14.12
N GLY A 51 1.59 15.15 -14.13
CA GLY A 51 1.48 16.27 -15.03
C GLY A 51 2.66 17.22 -14.95
N GLY A 52 2.75 18.12 -15.92
CA GLY A 52 3.71 19.20 -15.92
C GLY A 52 3.32 20.34 -14.96
N THR A 53 3.75 21.55 -15.25
CA THR A 53 3.40 22.75 -14.46
C THR A 53 2.12 23.39 -15.00
N PRO A 54 1.11 23.68 -14.17
CA PRO A 54 -0.11 24.36 -14.62
C PRO A 54 0.16 25.83 -14.96
N SER A 55 -0.77 26.43 -15.69
CA SER A 55 -0.77 27.86 -15.99
C SER A 55 -2.00 28.53 -15.35
N PRO A 56 -1.83 29.69 -14.65
CA PRO A 56 -0.54 30.22 -14.18
C PRO A 56 0.08 29.33 -13.10
N ALA A 57 1.40 29.35 -12.94
CA ALA A 57 2.10 28.56 -11.93
C ALA A 57 1.69 28.89 -10.47
N THR A 58 1.00 30.01 -10.25
CA THR A 58 0.48 30.45 -8.95
C THR A 58 -1.00 30.13 -8.76
N CYS A 59 -1.60 29.31 -9.62
CA CYS A 59 -3.01 28.92 -9.48
C CYS A 59 -3.23 28.12 -8.18
N ASP A 60 -4.42 28.27 -7.60
CA ASP A 60 -4.82 27.64 -6.34
C ASP A 60 -6.12 26.82 -6.47
N GLY A 61 -6.74 26.83 -7.65
CA GLY A 61 -8.02 26.14 -7.93
C GLY A 61 -9.24 26.75 -7.22
N VAL A 62 -9.06 27.76 -6.36
CA VAL A 62 -10.12 28.41 -5.61
C VAL A 62 -10.35 29.82 -6.13
N THR A 63 -9.33 30.68 -6.07
CA THR A 63 -9.39 32.06 -6.59
C THR A 63 -8.92 32.14 -8.03
N THR A 64 -7.99 31.28 -8.43
CA THR A 64 -7.41 31.22 -9.77
C THR A 64 -7.43 29.77 -10.26
N PRO A 65 -8.28 29.41 -11.23
CA PRO A 65 -8.29 28.08 -11.82
C PRO A 65 -6.95 27.68 -12.44
N CYS A 66 -6.59 26.41 -12.32
CA CYS A 66 -5.38 25.85 -12.93
C CYS A 66 -5.67 25.34 -14.35
N ASP A 67 -4.87 25.77 -15.31
CA ASP A 67 -4.91 25.26 -16.68
C ASP A 67 -3.75 24.28 -16.90
N TRP A 68 -4.09 23.04 -17.25
CA TRP A 68 -3.18 21.92 -17.49
C TRP A 68 -3.14 21.51 -18.98
N THR A 69 -3.50 22.39 -19.89
CA THR A 69 -3.64 22.05 -21.31
C THR A 69 -2.36 21.42 -21.86
N GLY A 70 -2.46 20.16 -22.28
CA GLY A 70 -1.34 19.39 -22.83
C GLY A 70 -0.26 18.99 -21.81
N GLN A 71 -0.52 19.17 -20.54
CA GLN A 71 0.44 18.96 -19.44
C GLN A 71 -0.01 17.87 -18.44
N VAL A 72 -0.85 16.96 -18.88
CA VAL A 72 -1.38 15.88 -18.01
C VAL A 72 -1.29 14.53 -18.70
N GLY A 73 -1.04 13.51 -17.92
CA GLY A 73 -1.06 12.12 -18.36
C GLY A 73 0.04 11.31 -17.69
N GLU A 74 -0.29 10.09 -17.31
CA GLU A 74 0.69 9.13 -16.81
C GLU A 74 1.77 8.83 -17.85
N LEU A 75 2.94 8.44 -17.38
CA LEU A 75 4.07 8.07 -18.22
C LEU A 75 4.11 6.54 -18.35
N ASN A 76 3.60 6.02 -19.46
CA ASN A 76 3.66 4.58 -19.72
C ASN A 76 5.08 4.19 -20.15
N ALA A 77 5.80 3.49 -19.28
CA ALA A 77 7.13 2.99 -19.55
C ALA A 77 7.09 1.51 -19.97
N ASN A 78 7.61 1.20 -21.15
CA ASN A 78 7.61 -0.14 -21.70
C ASN A 78 8.88 -0.90 -21.28
N ILE A 79 8.71 -1.88 -20.39
CA ILE A 79 9.81 -2.64 -19.80
C ILE A 79 10.57 -3.47 -20.84
N ASP A 80 9.90 -4.09 -21.83
CA ASP A 80 10.54 -4.86 -22.89
C ASP A 80 11.52 -3.98 -23.68
N THR A 81 11.08 -2.79 -24.05
CA THR A 81 11.89 -1.83 -24.82
C THR A 81 13.04 -1.29 -23.98
N LEU A 82 12.78 -0.91 -22.74
CA LEU A 82 13.79 -0.40 -21.80
C LEU A 82 14.86 -1.46 -21.50
N VAL A 83 14.46 -2.71 -21.23
CA VAL A 83 15.39 -3.82 -21.01
C VAL A 83 16.20 -4.11 -22.27
N THR A 84 15.58 -4.07 -23.46
CA THR A 84 16.28 -4.31 -24.72
C THR A 84 17.35 -3.25 -24.96
N HIS A 85 17.06 -1.99 -24.71
CA HIS A 85 17.99 -0.89 -24.97
C HIS A 85 19.09 -0.80 -23.91
N GLN A 86 18.74 -0.88 -22.63
CA GLN A 86 19.69 -0.64 -21.54
C GLN A 86 20.46 -1.88 -21.12
N PHE A 87 19.86 -3.08 -21.29
CA PHE A 87 20.45 -4.37 -20.89
C PHE A 87 20.36 -5.46 -21.97
N PRO A 88 21.00 -5.27 -23.15
CA PRO A 88 20.85 -6.18 -24.29
C PRO A 88 21.25 -7.64 -24.01
N THR A 89 22.21 -7.85 -23.10
CA THR A 89 22.62 -9.20 -22.67
C THR A 89 21.52 -9.90 -21.87
N LEU A 90 20.80 -9.14 -21.03
CA LEU A 90 19.63 -9.63 -20.30
C LEU A 90 18.47 -9.88 -21.25
N ALA A 91 18.20 -8.95 -22.16
CA ALA A 91 17.16 -9.06 -23.17
C ALA A 91 17.31 -10.38 -23.97
N ALA A 92 18.52 -10.75 -24.37
CA ALA A 92 18.78 -11.99 -25.06
C ALA A 92 18.42 -13.27 -24.26
N LYS A 93 18.33 -13.18 -22.94
CA LYS A 93 17.93 -14.31 -22.06
C LYS A 93 16.44 -14.41 -21.85
N PHE A 94 15.69 -13.32 -22.01
CA PHE A 94 14.27 -13.24 -21.65
C PHE A 94 13.34 -12.82 -22.79
N LEU A 95 13.87 -12.14 -23.81
CA LEU A 95 13.09 -11.59 -24.91
C LEU A 95 13.51 -12.18 -26.25
N GLY A 96 12.55 -12.33 -27.13
CA GLY A 96 12.80 -12.76 -28.51
C GLY A 96 12.75 -14.29 -28.72
N THR A 97 12.88 -14.67 -30.00
CA THR A 97 12.77 -16.08 -30.43
C THR A 97 13.96 -16.91 -29.94
N GLY A 98 13.68 -17.94 -29.16
CA GLY A 98 14.71 -18.86 -28.64
C GLY A 98 15.34 -18.42 -27.33
N ALA A 99 14.85 -17.38 -26.68
CA ALA A 99 15.25 -17.04 -25.31
C ALA A 99 14.95 -18.23 -24.36
N PRO A 100 15.88 -18.57 -23.44
CA PRO A 100 15.68 -19.69 -22.52
C PRO A 100 14.63 -19.42 -21.43
N ASN A 101 14.38 -18.16 -21.14
CA ASN A 101 13.45 -17.70 -20.12
C ASN A 101 12.41 -16.74 -20.73
N THR A 102 11.39 -16.43 -19.94
CA THR A 102 10.40 -15.38 -20.22
C THR A 102 10.19 -14.56 -18.95
N PHE A 103 9.76 -13.32 -19.10
CA PHE A 103 9.11 -12.59 -18.04
C PHE A 103 7.78 -12.01 -18.53
N THR A 104 6.89 -11.76 -17.59
CA THR A 104 5.68 -10.97 -17.79
C THR A 104 5.56 -9.96 -16.67
N VAL A 105 5.02 -8.80 -17.00
CA VAL A 105 4.72 -7.71 -16.07
C VAL A 105 3.20 -7.55 -16.05
N HIS A 106 2.60 -7.60 -14.88
CA HIS A 106 1.22 -7.13 -14.78
C HIS A 106 1.27 -5.60 -14.76
N GLY A 107 0.76 -4.96 -15.82
CA GLY A 107 0.85 -3.50 -15.97
C GLY A 107 0.23 -2.77 -14.78
N ASP A 108 1.03 -1.93 -14.09
CA ASP A 108 0.66 -1.22 -12.86
C ASP A 108 1.71 -0.12 -12.56
N ASP A 109 1.42 0.73 -11.57
CA ASP A 109 2.38 1.65 -10.95
C ASP A 109 3.33 0.91 -9.99
N ALA A 110 2.86 -0.19 -9.39
CA ALA A 110 3.67 -1.11 -8.60
C ALA A 110 3.62 -2.55 -9.15
N PRO A 111 4.14 -2.79 -10.36
CA PRO A 111 3.93 -4.04 -11.07
C PRO A 111 4.59 -5.25 -10.41
N PRO A 112 3.87 -6.38 -10.31
CA PRO A 112 4.47 -7.68 -10.05
C PRO A 112 5.13 -8.23 -11.32
N PHE A 113 6.33 -8.78 -11.15
CA PHE A 113 7.11 -9.45 -12.19
C PHE A 113 7.08 -10.97 -12.01
N TYR A 114 6.84 -11.68 -13.09
CA TYR A 114 6.81 -13.14 -13.13
C TYR A 114 7.89 -13.65 -14.09
N LEU A 115 8.90 -14.31 -13.56
CA LEU A 115 9.99 -14.88 -14.35
C LEU A 115 9.83 -16.40 -14.43
N ALA A 116 9.95 -16.93 -15.63
CA ALA A 116 9.81 -18.36 -15.85
C ALA A 116 10.83 -18.90 -16.86
N LYS A 117 11.24 -20.14 -16.68
CA LYS A 117 12.01 -20.89 -17.66
C LYS A 117 11.07 -21.49 -18.71
N VAL A 118 11.37 -21.30 -19.97
CA VAL A 118 10.55 -21.82 -21.07
C VAL A 118 10.38 -23.33 -20.94
N GLY A 119 9.12 -23.78 -20.85
CA GLY A 119 8.76 -25.18 -20.70
C GLY A 119 9.02 -25.83 -19.33
N ALA A 120 9.47 -25.07 -18.33
CA ALA A 120 9.79 -25.63 -17.00
C ALA A 120 9.12 -24.90 -15.80
N GLY A 121 8.48 -23.75 -16.01
CA GLY A 121 7.77 -22.99 -14.97
C GLY A 121 8.60 -21.92 -14.28
N PRO A 122 8.12 -21.38 -13.13
CA PRO A 122 8.74 -20.24 -12.46
C PRO A 122 10.22 -20.46 -12.13
N LEU A 123 11.02 -19.42 -12.33
CA LEU A 123 12.40 -19.37 -11.85
C LEU A 123 12.42 -19.23 -10.31
N SER A 124 13.42 -19.84 -9.67
CA SER A 124 13.60 -19.66 -8.23
C SER A 124 14.18 -18.28 -7.92
N GLN A 125 14.00 -17.82 -6.68
CA GLN A 125 14.56 -16.54 -6.18
C GLN A 125 16.09 -16.51 -6.27
N THR A 126 16.74 -17.66 -6.11
CA THR A 126 18.21 -17.80 -6.13
C THR A 126 18.78 -18.19 -7.49
N ASP A 127 17.93 -18.31 -8.53
CA ASP A 127 18.42 -18.57 -9.88
C ASP A 127 19.27 -17.40 -10.37
N THR A 128 20.39 -17.71 -11.03
CA THR A 128 21.33 -16.69 -11.52
C THR A 128 20.70 -15.72 -12.52
N ASP A 129 19.74 -16.20 -13.31
CA ASP A 129 19.02 -15.36 -14.27
C ASP A 129 18.00 -14.47 -13.54
N THR A 130 17.32 -14.96 -12.49
CA THR A 130 16.48 -14.14 -11.61
C THR A 130 17.31 -13.03 -10.97
N ARG A 131 18.43 -13.37 -10.31
CA ARG A 131 19.30 -12.37 -9.65
C ARG A 131 19.87 -11.35 -10.63
N SER A 132 20.22 -11.79 -11.84
CA SER A 132 20.69 -10.88 -12.91
C SER A 132 19.57 -9.94 -13.39
N PHE A 133 18.35 -10.45 -13.51
CA PHE A 133 17.19 -9.66 -13.91
C PHE A 133 16.86 -8.58 -12.88
N GLU A 134 16.73 -8.94 -11.61
CA GLU A 134 16.42 -8.02 -10.51
C GLU A 134 17.43 -6.88 -10.42
N ARG A 135 18.76 -7.19 -10.45
CA ARG A 135 19.81 -6.17 -10.44
C ARG A 135 19.75 -5.23 -11.65
N SER A 136 19.39 -5.76 -12.81
CA SER A 136 19.32 -4.96 -14.03
C SER A 136 18.10 -4.04 -14.01
N VAL A 137 16.91 -4.57 -13.70
CA VAL A 137 15.69 -3.74 -13.68
C VAL A 137 15.70 -2.71 -12.56
N ALA A 138 16.40 -2.98 -11.45
CA ALA A 138 16.65 -1.99 -10.41
C ALA A 138 17.44 -0.76 -10.90
N GLY A 139 18.15 -0.89 -12.04
CA GLY A 139 18.90 0.18 -12.68
C GLY A 139 18.18 0.87 -13.83
N LEU A 140 16.94 0.46 -14.16
CA LEU A 140 16.18 1.05 -15.26
C LEU A 140 15.94 2.54 -15.07
N THR A 141 16.07 3.27 -16.17
CA THR A 141 15.78 4.70 -16.24
C THR A 141 14.85 4.99 -17.41
N ALA A 142 14.12 6.09 -17.35
CA ALA A 142 13.28 6.57 -18.43
C ALA A 142 13.38 8.08 -18.60
N LEU A 143 13.22 8.56 -19.84
CA LEU A 143 13.14 9.99 -20.12
C LEU A 143 11.74 10.49 -19.69
N ASN A 144 11.72 11.45 -18.78
CA ASN A 144 10.51 12.15 -18.41
C ASN A 144 10.19 13.25 -19.43
N PRO A 145 9.12 13.13 -20.20
CA PRO A 145 8.82 14.10 -21.25
C PRO A 145 8.34 15.47 -20.73
N TYR A 146 7.90 15.55 -19.46
CA TYR A 146 7.51 16.82 -18.84
C TYR A 146 8.71 17.65 -18.38
N THR A 147 9.73 16.98 -17.86
CA THR A 147 10.90 17.67 -17.29
C THR A 147 12.11 17.65 -18.23
N GLY A 148 12.16 16.71 -19.17
CA GLY A 148 13.33 16.42 -20.00
C GLY A 148 14.48 15.74 -19.23
N ALA A 149 14.26 15.37 -17.96
CA ALA A 149 15.23 14.65 -17.15
C ALA A 149 15.14 13.14 -17.39
N THR A 150 16.21 12.43 -17.03
CA THR A 150 16.22 10.97 -16.97
C THR A 150 15.95 10.54 -15.53
N ASP A 151 14.78 9.93 -15.29
CA ASP A 151 14.36 9.47 -14.00
C ASP A 151 14.77 8.02 -13.77
N LYS A 152 15.02 7.64 -12.53
CA LYS A 152 15.11 6.25 -12.10
C LYS A 152 13.70 5.70 -11.90
N LEU A 153 13.40 4.58 -12.55
CA LEU A 153 12.06 3.99 -12.43
C LEU A 153 11.85 3.31 -11.07
N MET A 154 12.87 2.68 -10.51
CA MET A 154 12.75 1.90 -9.28
C MET A 154 12.91 2.78 -8.04
N VAL A 155 11.88 2.79 -7.19
CA VAL A 155 11.91 3.34 -5.83
C VAL A 155 12.26 2.23 -4.83
N GLN A 156 11.49 1.15 -4.84
CA GLN A 156 11.74 -0.02 -3.99
C GLN A 156 11.39 -1.32 -4.73
N MET A 157 11.86 -2.45 -4.18
CA MET A 157 11.56 -3.80 -4.68
C MET A 157 11.43 -4.78 -3.52
N ALA A 158 10.50 -5.74 -3.69
CA ALA A 158 10.33 -6.83 -2.73
C ALA A 158 10.31 -8.18 -3.47
N ASP A 159 11.16 -9.11 -3.08
CA ASP A 159 11.02 -10.51 -3.46
C ASP A 159 9.94 -11.21 -2.62
N GLN A 160 9.85 -12.54 -2.73
CA GLN A 160 8.80 -13.29 -2.01
C GLN A 160 8.93 -13.17 -0.48
N THR A 161 10.11 -12.96 0.07
CA THR A 161 10.31 -12.73 1.50
C THR A 161 9.86 -11.32 1.90
N GLY A 162 10.25 -10.32 1.12
CA GLY A 162 9.75 -8.94 1.28
C GLY A 162 8.25 -8.86 1.14
N MET A 163 7.67 -9.52 0.13
CA MET A 163 6.22 -9.59 -0.08
C MET A 163 5.46 -10.24 1.10
N LYS A 164 6.06 -11.21 1.81
CA LYS A 164 5.48 -11.74 3.06
C LYS A 164 5.41 -10.69 4.16
N ALA A 165 6.42 -9.84 4.26
CA ALA A 165 6.40 -8.73 5.22
C ALA A 165 5.30 -7.72 4.91
N LEU A 166 4.97 -7.53 3.63
CA LEU A 166 3.92 -6.64 3.11
C LEU A 166 2.53 -7.29 3.03
N HIS A 167 2.38 -8.57 3.42
CA HIS A 167 1.14 -9.36 3.22
C HIS A 167 0.70 -9.50 1.76
N MET A 168 1.61 -9.34 0.80
CA MET A 168 1.36 -9.51 -0.64
C MET A 168 1.57 -10.94 -1.14
N PHE A 169 2.11 -11.82 -0.30
CA PHE A 169 2.43 -13.20 -0.66
C PHE A 169 1.31 -14.17 -0.24
N THR A 170 0.86 -15.04 -1.16
CA THR A 170 -0.08 -16.11 -0.84
C THR A 170 0.63 -17.47 -0.79
N THR A 171 0.30 -18.28 0.19
CA THR A 171 0.86 -19.63 0.34
C THR A 171 0.02 -20.71 -0.36
N GLY A 172 -1.20 -20.38 -0.81
CA GLY A 172 -2.16 -21.34 -1.35
C GLY A 172 -1.83 -21.84 -2.76
N ASP A 173 -1.20 -20.99 -3.58
CA ASP A 173 -0.84 -21.32 -4.96
C ASP A 173 0.45 -20.60 -5.35
N PRO A 174 1.59 -21.29 -5.38
CA PRO A 174 2.87 -20.68 -5.76
C PRO A 174 2.88 -20.03 -7.15
N ALA A 175 2.04 -20.51 -8.08
CA ALA A 175 1.96 -19.96 -9.43
C ALA A 175 1.32 -18.54 -9.47
N ARG A 176 0.65 -18.13 -8.40
CA ARG A 176 0.07 -16.79 -8.27
C ARG A 176 1.01 -15.79 -7.64
N ASN A 177 2.11 -16.25 -7.04
CA ASN A 177 3.07 -15.33 -6.45
C ASN A 177 4.02 -14.81 -7.53
N ALA A 178 4.19 -13.51 -7.56
CA ALA A 178 5.21 -12.89 -8.39
C ALA A 178 6.61 -13.36 -7.97
N THR A 179 7.57 -13.26 -8.89
CA THR A 179 8.98 -13.43 -8.55
C THR A 179 9.44 -12.30 -7.64
N PHE A 180 9.07 -11.07 -7.99
CA PHE A 180 9.25 -9.88 -7.16
C PHE A 180 8.20 -8.83 -7.51
N ALA A 181 7.94 -7.91 -6.58
CA ALA A 181 7.17 -6.69 -6.80
C ALA A 181 8.14 -5.52 -6.99
N PHE A 182 7.79 -4.64 -7.92
CA PHE A 182 8.57 -3.45 -8.25
C PHE A 182 7.71 -2.23 -7.94
N PHE A 183 8.16 -1.37 -7.04
CA PHE A 183 7.50 -0.12 -6.68
C PHE A 183 8.18 1.00 -7.46
N ALA A 184 7.44 1.61 -8.38
CA ALA A 184 7.98 2.56 -9.34
C ALA A 184 8.04 3.99 -8.79
N ASP A 185 8.60 4.89 -9.59
CA ASP A 185 8.36 6.32 -9.43
C ASP A 185 6.90 6.61 -9.80
N ALA A 186 6.17 7.28 -8.94
CA ALA A 186 4.73 7.48 -9.04
C ALA A 186 4.24 8.15 -10.33
N ASN A 187 5.13 8.74 -11.13
CA ASN A 187 4.78 9.27 -12.44
C ASN A 187 4.61 8.20 -13.51
N TYR A 188 5.03 6.95 -13.26
CA TYR A 188 5.19 5.94 -14.29
C TYR A 188 4.29 4.74 -14.06
N PHE A 189 3.47 4.44 -15.06
CA PHE A 189 2.80 3.16 -15.22
C PHE A 189 3.68 2.22 -16.06
N LEU A 190 4.08 1.08 -15.49
CA LEU A 190 4.99 0.14 -16.14
C LEU A 190 4.22 -0.96 -16.88
N THR A 191 4.63 -1.25 -18.11
CA THR A 191 3.96 -2.25 -18.95
C THR A 191 4.98 -3.12 -19.69
N ASP A 192 4.53 -4.25 -20.24
CA ASP A 192 5.27 -5.12 -21.14
C ASP A 192 4.61 -5.25 -22.53
N PHE A 193 3.95 -4.21 -23.01
CA PHE A 193 3.25 -4.27 -24.30
C PHE A 193 4.23 -4.39 -25.47
N PRO A 194 4.38 -5.59 -26.10
CA PRO A 194 5.38 -5.84 -27.14
C PRO A 194 5.16 -5.05 -28.42
N SER A 195 3.97 -4.50 -28.61
CA SER A 195 3.61 -3.69 -29.79
C SER A 195 3.87 -2.19 -29.62
N SER A 196 4.33 -1.74 -28.46
CA SER A 196 4.62 -0.33 -28.23
C SER A 196 5.93 0.05 -28.94
N THR A 197 5.86 1.08 -29.78
CA THR A 197 7.04 1.70 -30.40
C THR A 197 7.63 2.82 -29.58
N CYS A 198 7.00 3.14 -28.45
CA CYS A 198 7.37 4.21 -27.56
C CYS A 198 7.94 3.62 -26.27
N GLU A 199 9.14 4.04 -25.92
CA GLU A 199 9.82 3.61 -24.70
C GLU A 199 9.18 4.22 -23.45
N THR A 200 8.81 5.51 -23.53
CA THR A 200 8.06 6.24 -22.51
C THR A 200 7.05 7.16 -23.19
N CYS A 201 5.77 6.89 -23.01
CA CYS A 201 4.69 7.61 -23.66
C CYS A 201 3.80 8.31 -22.64
N ILE A 202 3.35 9.53 -22.96
CA ILE A 202 2.30 10.18 -22.20
C ILE A 202 0.96 9.56 -22.58
N ASN A 203 0.20 9.11 -21.57
CA ASN A 203 -1.19 8.68 -21.73
C ASN A 203 -2.14 9.74 -21.18
N PRO A 204 -2.69 10.62 -22.03
CA PRO A 204 -3.55 11.72 -21.56
C PRO A 204 -4.93 11.27 -21.06
N ALA A 205 -5.29 9.99 -21.22
CA ALA A 205 -6.54 9.44 -20.71
C ALA A 205 -6.49 9.22 -19.20
N PHE A 206 -5.29 9.01 -18.64
CA PHE A 206 -5.05 8.83 -17.22
C PHE A 206 -4.04 9.87 -16.73
N ALA A 207 -4.23 10.38 -15.54
CA ALA A 207 -3.32 11.34 -14.93
C ALA A 207 -3.27 11.21 -13.41
N TRP A 208 -3.96 10.21 -12.87
CA TRP A 208 -4.02 9.95 -11.45
C TRP A 208 -3.59 8.50 -11.24
N ASN A 209 -2.33 8.35 -10.82
CA ASN A 209 -1.72 7.05 -10.56
C ASN A 209 -2.00 6.61 -9.11
N HIS A 210 -2.15 5.32 -8.91
CA HIS A 210 -2.49 4.71 -7.62
C HIS A 210 -1.86 3.30 -7.49
N GLY A 211 -2.11 2.62 -6.37
CA GLY A 211 -1.62 1.25 -6.18
C GLY A 211 -0.16 1.15 -5.75
N ASP A 212 0.51 2.26 -5.45
CA ASP A 212 1.93 2.30 -5.05
C ASP A 212 2.10 2.79 -3.59
N ILE A 213 3.36 3.02 -3.17
CA ILE A 213 3.76 3.22 -1.77
C ILE A 213 3.98 4.68 -1.37
N GLN A 214 3.88 5.62 -2.31
CA GLN A 214 4.08 7.03 -1.99
C GLN A 214 3.06 7.51 -0.94
N PRO A 215 3.44 8.46 -0.07
CA PRO A 215 2.56 8.89 1.03
C PRO A 215 1.18 9.37 0.59
N GLU A 216 1.08 10.06 -0.55
CA GLU A 216 -0.17 10.56 -1.11
C GLU A 216 -1.08 9.44 -1.65
N ILE A 217 -0.51 8.28 -2.01
CA ILE A 217 -1.24 7.09 -2.45
C ILE A 217 -1.59 6.22 -1.23
N ALA A 218 -0.61 5.92 -0.38
CA ALA A 218 -0.76 5.00 0.73
C ALA A 218 -1.51 5.60 1.93
N SER A 219 -1.55 6.95 2.07
CA SER A 219 -2.19 7.62 3.20
C SER A 219 -3.55 8.18 2.80
N THR A 220 -4.62 7.55 3.30
CA THR A 220 -5.99 7.95 3.09
C THR A 220 -6.65 8.41 4.39
N TRP A 221 -7.96 8.48 4.42
CA TRP A 221 -8.72 8.91 5.59
C TRP A 221 -9.89 7.97 5.87
N LEU A 222 -10.31 7.94 7.13
CA LEU A 222 -11.50 7.23 7.59
C LEU A 222 -12.40 8.19 8.37
N GLY A 223 -13.61 8.40 7.87
CA GLY A 223 -14.65 9.18 8.53
C GLY A 223 -15.72 8.28 9.16
N LEU A 224 -16.04 8.50 10.41
CA LEU A 224 -17.11 7.82 11.13
C LEU A 224 -18.13 8.85 11.62
N VAL A 225 -19.41 8.66 11.31
CA VAL A 225 -20.50 9.54 11.77
C VAL A 225 -21.66 8.70 12.24
N GLY A 226 -22.11 8.86 13.50
CA GLY A 226 -23.26 8.13 13.99
C GLY A 226 -23.27 7.90 15.50
N PRO A 227 -24.22 7.08 15.98
CA PRO A 227 -24.29 6.72 17.39
C PRO A 227 -22.99 6.02 17.86
N GLY A 228 -22.52 6.39 19.04
CA GLY A 228 -21.31 5.79 19.63
C GLY A 228 -19.98 6.38 19.13
N VAL A 229 -19.98 7.17 18.06
CA VAL A 229 -18.77 7.86 17.56
C VAL A 229 -18.55 9.17 18.29
N GLN A 230 -17.31 9.51 18.62
CA GLN A 230 -16.96 10.82 19.19
C GLN A 230 -17.22 11.92 18.17
N ALA A 231 -17.91 12.98 18.58
CA ALA A 231 -18.17 14.13 17.72
C ALA A 231 -16.97 15.07 17.71
N GLN A 232 -16.62 15.60 16.53
CA GLN A 232 -15.59 16.63 16.35
C GLN A 232 -14.20 16.21 16.86
N SER A 233 -13.89 14.92 16.79
CA SER A 233 -12.55 14.44 17.08
C SER A 233 -11.80 14.21 15.77
N ASP A 234 -10.62 14.78 15.71
CA ASP A 234 -9.60 14.40 14.75
C ASP A 234 -8.64 13.46 15.48
N VAL A 235 -8.62 12.20 15.06
CA VAL A 235 -7.90 11.14 15.77
C VAL A 235 -6.68 10.77 14.95
N HIS A 236 -5.52 11.24 15.39
CA HIS A 236 -4.24 10.95 14.75
C HIS A 236 -3.68 9.59 15.20
N VAL A 237 -4.35 8.52 14.80
CA VAL A 237 -3.88 7.14 15.01
C VAL A 237 -3.79 6.42 13.68
N TRP A 238 -2.84 5.51 13.58
CA TRP A 238 -2.69 4.70 12.38
C TRP A 238 -3.82 3.67 12.30
N THR A 239 -4.57 3.71 11.21
CA THR A 239 -5.65 2.77 10.88
C THR A 239 -5.49 2.30 9.44
N ASP A 240 -6.15 1.23 9.07
CA ASP A 240 -6.33 0.80 7.69
C ASP A 240 -7.74 0.23 7.48
N HIS A 241 -8.06 -0.13 6.25
CA HIS A 241 -9.39 -0.63 5.89
C HIS A 241 -9.80 -1.88 6.68
N THR A 242 -8.85 -2.67 7.18
CA THR A 242 -9.16 -3.86 7.98
C THR A 242 -9.79 -3.52 9.33
N ASP A 243 -9.59 -2.29 9.84
CA ASP A 243 -10.13 -1.80 11.11
C ASP A 243 -11.62 -1.42 11.01
N VAL A 244 -12.14 -1.17 9.81
CA VAL A 244 -13.53 -0.75 9.59
C VAL A 244 -14.51 -1.80 10.11
N ARG A 245 -14.36 -3.06 9.67
CA ARG A 245 -15.26 -4.15 10.03
C ARG A 245 -15.31 -4.39 11.54
N PRO A 246 -14.22 -4.65 12.26
CA PRO A 246 -14.30 -4.88 13.71
C PRO A 246 -14.85 -3.67 14.48
N THR A 247 -14.57 -2.43 14.05
CA THR A 247 -15.11 -1.22 14.66
C THR A 247 -16.63 -1.14 14.47
N MET A 248 -17.14 -1.43 13.27
CA MET A 248 -18.59 -1.49 13.01
C MET A 248 -19.28 -2.57 13.84
N LEU A 249 -18.72 -3.78 13.88
CA LEU A 249 -19.29 -4.89 14.64
C LEU A 249 -19.34 -4.59 16.14
N ALA A 250 -18.27 -3.99 16.69
CA ALA A 250 -18.24 -3.59 18.09
C ALA A 250 -19.33 -2.55 18.43
N LEU A 251 -19.54 -1.55 17.57
CA LEU A 251 -20.60 -0.55 17.74
C LEU A 251 -22.01 -1.13 17.65
N LEU A 252 -22.20 -2.18 16.86
CA LEU A 252 -23.48 -2.88 16.69
C LEU A 252 -23.71 -3.95 17.76
N GLY A 253 -22.72 -4.25 18.60
CA GLY A 253 -22.76 -5.36 19.55
C GLY A 253 -22.84 -6.74 18.87
N LEU A 254 -22.28 -6.84 17.65
CA LEU A 254 -22.26 -8.05 16.83
C LEU A 254 -20.86 -8.66 16.81
N HIS A 255 -20.82 -9.97 16.59
CA HIS A 255 -19.60 -10.74 16.34
C HIS A 255 -19.89 -11.82 15.31
N ASP A 256 -18.93 -12.14 14.48
CA ASP A 256 -18.99 -13.26 13.53
C ASP A 256 -17.71 -14.13 13.61
N SER A 257 -17.66 -15.17 12.79
CA SER A 257 -16.53 -16.12 12.75
C SER A 257 -15.38 -15.69 11.87
N TYR A 258 -15.45 -14.53 11.19
CA TYR A 258 -14.38 -14.03 10.36
C TYR A 258 -13.28 -13.40 11.23
N GLN A 259 -12.05 -13.88 11.05
CA GLN A 259 -10.88 -13.29 11.72
C GLN A 259 -10.35 -12.13 10.89
N ALA A 260 -10.66 -10.91 11.32
CA ALA A 260 -10.14 -9.70 10.71
C ALA A 260 -8.66 -9.49 11.11
N ASP A 261 -7.88 -8.89 10.20
CA ASP A 261 -6.53 -8.40 10.52
C ASP A 261 -6.55 -6.99 11.12
N GLY A 262 -7.72 -6.40 11.26
CA GLY A 262 -7.93 -5.12 11.89
C GLY A 262 -8.25 -5.21 13.38
N ARG A 263 -8.34 -4.04 14.01
CA ARG A 263 -8.74 -3.85 15.42
C ARG A 263 -9.90 -2.90 15.54
N VAL A 264 -10.55 -2.89 16.70
CA VAL A 264 -11.51 -1.83 17.03
C VAL A 264 -10.77 -0.53 17.29
N VAL A 265 -11.12 0.55 16.58
CA VAL A 265 -10.54 1.89 16.75
C VAL A 265 -11.22 2.58 17.94
N THR A 266 -10.85 2.19 19.15
CA THR A 266 -11.46 2.69 20.40
C THR A 266 -11.29 4.20 20.58
N GLN A 267 -10.20 4.77 20.02
CA GLN A 267 -9.92 6.20 20.07
C GLN A 267 -10.99 7.06 19.37
N ALA A 268 -11.70 6.49 18.39
CA ALA A 268 -12.78 7.18 17.66
C ALA A 268 -14.15 7.05 18.33
N LEU A 269 -14.27 6.24 19.39
CA LEU A 269 -15.54 5.89 19.99
C LEU A 269 -15.78 6.60 21.32
N LYS A 270 -17.05 6.91 21.61
CA LYS A 270 -17.46 7.43 22.92
C LYS A 270 -17.21 6.37 24.01
N PRO A 271 -16.75 6.75 25.21
CA PRO A 271 -16.60 5.80 26.32
C PRO A 271 -17.88 5.02 26.62
N SER A 272 -19.05 5.64 26.43
CA SER A 272 -20.36 4.98 26.64
C SER A 272 -20.72 3.94 25.58
N ALA A 273 -20.01 3.92 24.46
CA ALA A 273 -20.20 2.92 23.39
C ALA A 273 -19.24 1.73 23.52
N LEU A 274 -18.23 1.83 24.38
CA LEU A 274 -17.29 0.75 24.64
C LEU A 274 -17.90 -0.29 25.58
N THR A 275 -17.63 -1.55 25.30
CA THR A 275 -17.90 -2.63 26.27
C THR A 275 -17.07 -2.44 27.54
N THR A 276 -17.46 -3.08 28.63
CA THR A 276 -16.70 -3.02 29.90
C THR A 276 -15.25 -3.48 29.69
N THR A 277 -15.01 -4.49 28.87
CA THR A 277 -13.68 -5.03 28.58
C THR A 277 -12.83 -4.06 27.73
N LEU A 278 -13.42 -3.33 26.79
CA LEU A 278 -12.73 -2.30 26.02
C LEU A 278 -12.46 -1.03 26.85
N SER A 279 -13.33 -0.69 27.77
CA SER A 279 -13.13 0.49 28.65
C SER A 279 -12.19 0.20 29.82
N THR A 280 -12.11 -1.08 30.26
CA THR A 280 -11.14 -1.50 31.28
C THR A 280 -9.75 -1.53 30.65
N ASN A 281 -8.81 -0.79 31.23
CA ASN A 281 -7.45 -0.65 30.69
C ASN A 281 -7.40 -0.07 29.26
N GLN A 282 -8.30 0.85 28.91
CA GLN A 282 -8.42 1.44 27.57
C GLN A 282 -7.06 1.93 27.01
N SER A 283 -6.26 2.62 27.81
CA SER A 283 -4.93 3.08 27.39
C SER A 283 -3.96 1.96 27.01
N ALA A 284 -4.06 0.80 27.68
CA ALA A 284 -3.27 -0.38 27.32
C ALA A 284 -3.75 -1.00 26.01
N ILE A 285 -5.07 -1.04 25.79
CA ILE A 285 -5.67 -1.52 24.54
C ILE A 285 -5.26 -0.61 23.36
N GLU A 286 -5.29 0.70 23.55
CA GLU A 286 -4.90 1.67 22.53
C GLU A 286 -3.40 1.52 22.16
N ALA A 287 -2.52 1.50 23.16
CA ALA A 287 -1.09 1.32 22.94
C ALA A 287 -0.77 -0.02 22.26
N LEU A 288 -1.48 -1.07 22.64
CA LEU A 288 -1.35 -2.39 22.04
C LEU A 288 -1.85 -2.39 20.59
N GLY A 289 -2.99 -1.75 20.33
CA GLY A 289 -3.55 -1.61 18.98
C GLY A 289 -2.65 -0.81 18.05
N ASP A 290 -2.07 0.28 18.54
CA ASP A 290 -1.13 1.10 17.75
C ASP A 290 0.16 0.30 17.44
N SER A 291 0.71 -0.41 18.44
CA SER A 291 1.86 -1.29 18.22
C SER A 291 1.57 -2.43 17.24
N TYR A 292 0.38 -3.01 17.32
CA TYR A 292 -0.07 -4.05 16.41
C TYR A 292 -0.07 -3.55 14.95
N LYS A 293 -0.61 -2.36 14.70
CA LYS A 293 -0.62 -1.79 13.35
C LYS A 293 0.79 -1.53 12.82
N GLN A 294 1.69 -1.00 13.65
CA GLN A 294 3.06 -0.75 13.22
C GLN A 294 3.82 -2.03 12.85
N ILE A 295 3.52 -3.16 13.47
CA ILE A 295 4.19 -4.43 13.12
C ILE A 295 3.43 -5.24 12.07
N ASN A 296 2.10 -5.13 11.95
CA ASN A 296 1.30 -6.04 11.12
C ASN A 296 0.66 -5.42 9.89
N ALA A 297 0.47 -4.11 9.81
CA ALA A 297 -0.14 -3.53 8.63
C ALA A 297 0.80 -3.55 7.41
N PRO A 298 0.27 -3.66 6.16
CA PRO A 298 1.08 -3.78 4.95
C PRO A 298 2.10 -2.66 4.75
N PHE A 299 1.79 -1.44 5.19
CA PHE A 299 2.69 -0.28 5.15
C PHE A 299 3.01 0.27 6.54
N GLY A 300 2.84 -0.54 7.59
CA GLY A 300 3.35 -0.23 8.92
C GLY A 300 4.88 -0.16 8.95
N ALA A 301 5.44 0.37 10.03
CA ALA A 301 6.89 0.61 10.14
C ALA A 301 7.74 -0.66 9.96
N PHE A 302 7.22 -1.84 10.36
CA PHE A 302 7.88 -3.12 10.10
C PHE A 302 7.96 -3.42 8.60
N ALA A 303 6.83 -3.35 7.90
CA ALA A 303 6.73 -3.69 6.49
C ALA A 303 7.57 -2.74 5.61
N THR A 304 7.53 -1.43 5.88
CA THR A 304 8.34 -0.43 5.14
C THR A 304 9.83 -0.62 5.37
N SER A 305 10.26 -0.98 6.60
CA SER A 305 11.66 -1.32 6.88
C SER A 305 12.09 -2.62 6.17
N ALA A 306 11.24 -3.65 6.20
CA ALA A 306 11.51 -4.90 5.50
C ALA A 306 11.59 -4.70 3.98
N LEU A 307 10.74 -3.85 3.40
CA LEU A 307 10.77 -3.48 1.98
C LEU A 307 12.08 -2.77 1.62
N ALA A 308 12.52 -1.83 2.45
CA ALA A 308 13.80 -1.15 2.24
C ALA A 308 14.97 -2.14 2.29
N ALA A 309 14.98 -3.07 3.26
CA ALA A 309 16.00 -4.12 3.37
C ALA A 309 15.96 -5.09 2.17
N SER A 310 14.77 -5.50 1.71
CA SER A 310 14.60 -6.32 0.51
C SER A 310 15.12 -5.60 -0.75
N THR A 311 14.87 -4.30 -0.87
CA THR A 311 15.43 -3.48 -1.95
C THR A 311 16.95 -3.50 -1.98
N VAL A 312 17.61 -3.41 -0.81
CA VAL A 312 19.06 -3.53 -0.70
C VAL A 312 19.51 -4.94 -1.10
N ALA A 313 18.84 -5.97 -0.61
CA ALA A 313 19.15 -7.36 -0.89
C ALA A 313 19.09 -7.64 -2.41
N LEU A 314 18.01 -7.24 -3.07
CA LEU A 314 17.79 -7.48 -4.51
C LEU A 314 18.84 -6.81 -5.41
N LYS A 315 19.41 -5.70 -4.98
CA LYS A 315 20.48 -4.98 -5.70
C LYS A 315 21.89 -5.50 -5.41
N SER A 316 22.07 -6.27 -4.34
CA SER A 316 23.36 -6.73 -3.84
C SER A 316 23.91 -7.94 -4.58
N ASP A 317 25.14 -8.36 -4.24
CA ASP A 317 25.67 -9.66 -4.59
C ASP A 317 24.89 -10.81 -3.91
N ASP A 318 25.08 -12.03 -4.40
CA ASP A 318 24.26 -13.17 -3.97
C ASP A 318 24.53 -13.60 -2.51
N ALA A 319 25.69 -13.29 -1.93
CA ALA A 319 25.99 -13.58 -0.54
C ALA A 319 25.28 -12.60 0.40
N THR A 320 25.33 -11.32 0.06
CA THR A 320 24.60 -10.25 0.79
C THR A 320 23.09 -10.47 0.67
N TYR A 321 22.59 -10.81 -0.53
CA TYR A 321 21.20 -11.18 -0.74
C TYR A 321 20.76 -12.30 0.21
N ALA A 322 21.47 -13.44 0.19
CA ALA A 322 21.10 -14.59 1.02
C ALA A 322 21.09 -14.27 2.53
N SER A 323 22.03 -13.42 2.98
CA SER A 323 22.11 -12.99 4.38
C SER A 323 20.96 -12.10 4.79
N LEU A 324 20.61 -11.10 3.97
CA LEU A 324 19.51 -10.17 4.25
C LEU A 324 18.16 -10.91 4.19
N GLU A 325 17.94 -11.75 3.18
CA GLU A 325 16.72 -12.55 3.06
C GLU A 325 16.49 -13.47 4.26
N ALA A 326 17.53 -14.15 4.73
CA ALA A 326 17.45 -14.96 5.94
C ALA A 326 17.07 -14.12 7.17
N SER A 327 17.61 -12.90 7.26
CA SER A 327 17.33 -11.98 8.36
C SER A 327 15.88 -11.45 8.29
N ILE A 328 15.41 -11.03 7.12
CA ILE A 328 14.02 -10.60 6.91
C ILE A 328 13.06 -11.75 7.24
N ALA A 329 13.32 -12.96 6.76
CA ALA A 329 12.49 -14.12 7.03
C ALA A 329 12.38 -14.42 8.54
N ALA A 330 13.49 -14.33 9.27
CA ALA A 330 13.51 -14.52 10.72
C ALA A 330 12.68 -13.45 11.46
N LEU A 331 12.74 -12.19 11.00
CA LEU A 331 11.92 -11.11 11.55
C LEU A 331 10.42 -11.30 11.23
N VAL A 332 10.07 -11.74 10.03
CA VAL A 332 8.67 -12.05 9.65
C VAL A 332 8.08 -13.11 10.57
N VAL A 333 8.82 -14.20 10.86
CA VAL A 333 8.36 -15.24 11.79
C VAL A 333 8.10 -14.68 13.20
N ARG A 334 8.99 -13.82 13.71
CA ARG A 334 8.82 -13.15 15.01
C ARG A 334 7.62 -12.21 15.00
N ARG A 335 7.43 -11.43 13.91
CA ARG A 335 6.31 -10.53 13.70
C ARG A 335 4.99 -11.28 13.73
N ASP A 336 4.88 -12.37 12.97
CA ASP A 336 3.65 -13.15 12.86
C ASP A 336 3.21 -13.73 14.21
N ALA A 337 4.16 -14.28 14.98
CA ALA A 337 3.87 -14.83 16.31
C ALA A 337 3.40 -13.76 17.30
N LEU A 338 4.06 -12.59 17.29
CA LEU A 338 3.68 -11.47 18.16
C LEU A 338 2.33 -10.87 17.74
N ALA A 339 2.12 -10.63 16.45
CA ALA A 339 0.89 -10.09 15.91
C ALA A 339 -0.31 -11.01 16.21
N ALA A 340 -0.15 -12.33 16.07
CA ALA A 340 -1.20 -13.29 16.42
C ALA A 340 -1.60 -13.22 17.90
N SER A 341 -0.60 -13.08 18.79
CA SER A 341 -0.85 -12.97 20.24
C SER A 341 -1.58 -11.66 20.59
N ILE A 342 -1.17 -10.56 20.00
CA ILE A 342 -1.78 -9.25 20.21
C ILE A 342 -3.21 -9.24 19.66
N ARG A 343 -3.41 -9.73 18.43
CA ARG A 343 -4.73 -9.81 17.81
C ARG A 343 -5.71 -10.61 18.68
N ALA A 344 -5.28 -11.78 19.15
CA ALA A 344 -6.12 -12.61 20.02
C ALA A 344 -6.55 -11.88 21.30
N ALA A 345 -5.67 -11.07 21.90
CA ALA A 345 -6.01 -10.27 23.08
C ALA A 345 -6.97 -9.12 22.76
N LEU A 346 -6.77 -8.42 21.63
CA LEU A 346 -7.65 -7.33 21.19
C LEU A 346 -9.04 -7.87 20.81
N ASP A 347 -9.12 -8.99 20.10
CA ASP A 347 -10.39 -9.66 19.76
C ASP A 347 -11.11 -10.19 21.02
N GLY A 348 -10.35 -10.76 21.95
CA GLY A 348 -10.87 -11.19 23.25
C GLY A 348 -11.51 -10.05 24.04
N ALA A 349 -10.88 -8.85 24.00
CA ALA A 349 -11.44 -7.66 24.64
C ALA A 349 -12.65 -7.09 23.91
N ALA A 350 -12.62 -7.10 22.60
CA ALA A 350 -13.70 -6.54 21.77
C ALA A 350 -14.95 -7.42 21.78
N PHE A 351 -14.79 -8.72 21.65
CA PHE A 351 -15.88 -9.66 21.36
C PHE A 351 -15.99 -10.84 22.33
N GLY A 352 -14.90 -11.18 23.03
CA GLY A 352 -14.85 -12.35 23.91
C GLY A 352 -15.10 -12.06 25.38
N GLY A 353 -15.34 -10.80 25.77
CA GLY A 353 -15.55 -10.41 27.17
C GLY A 353 -14.32 -10.63 28.07
N GLN A 354 -13.11 -10.70 27.51
CA GLN A 354 -11.85 -10.94 28.20
C GLN A 354 -11.04 -9.64 28.30
N PRO A 355 -10.81 -9.08 29.51
CA PRO A 355 -10.04 -7.86 29.64
C PRO A 355 -8.57 -8.10 29.29
N VAL A 356 -7.95 -7.13 28.66
CA VAL A 356 -6.49 -7.14 28.38
C VAL A 356 -5.73 -6.97 29.71
N ASP A 357 -4.79 -7.87 30.00
CA ASP A 357 -3.84 -7.70 31.09
C ASP A 357 -2.84 -6.59 30.73
N SER A 358 -2.75 -5.55 31.56
CA SER A 358 -1.93 -4.37 31.28
C SER A 358 -0.43 -4.65 31.32
N THR A 359 0.03 -5.60 32.15
CA THR A 359 1.44 -6.00 32.24
C THR A 359 1.84 -6.77 30.99
N GLN A 360 0.99 -7.69 30.57
CA GLN A 360 1.21 -8.43 29.33
C GLN A 360 1.18 -7.51 28.11
N ALA A 361 0.26 -6.54 28.04
CA ALA A 361 0.21 -5.54 26.98
C ALA A 361 1.50 -4.73 26.90
N GLN A 362 2.03 -4.24 28.03
CA GLN A 362 3.31 -3.53 28.08
C GLN A 362 4.47 -4.40 27.59
N THR A 363 4.45 -5.69 27.93
CA THR A 363 5.47 -6.64 27.45
C THR A 363 5.42 -6.76 25.91
N TRP A 364 4.23 -6.92 25.32
CA TRP A 364 4.08 -7.02 23.88
C TRP A 364 4.41 -5.71 23.15
N VAL A 365 4.04 -4.56 23.71
CA VAL A 365 4.44 -3.25 23.17
C VAL A 365 5.97 -3.12 23.14
N SER A 366 6.67 -3.53 24.20
CA SER A 366 8.14 -3.51 24.23
C SER A 366 8.76 -4.49 23.23
N GLN A 367 8.17 -5.67 23.04
CA GLN A 367 8.59 -6.63 22.02
C GLN A 367 8.38 -6.09 20.60
N ALA A 368 7.25 -5.40 20.35
CA ALA A 368 6.98 -4.75 19.08
C ALA A 368 8.01 -3.65 18.79
N GLN A 369 8.35 -2.82 19.77
CA GLN A 369 9.39 -1.77 19.62
C GLN A 369 10.76 -2.37 19.29
N THR A 370 11.13 -3.48 19.94
CA THR A 370 12.36 -4.20 19.63
C THR A 370 12.35 -4.73 18.20
N LEU A 371 11.24 -5.34 17.78
CA LEU A 371 11.09 -5.87 16.42
C LEU A 371 11.19 -4.77 15.36
N LEU A 372 10.58 -3.61 15.60
CA LEU A 372 10.68 -2.45 14.72
C LEU A 372 12.11 -1.91 14.62
N SER A 373 12.80 -1.85 15.75
CA SER A 373 14.22 -1.45 15.79
C SER A 373 15.11 -2.43 15.02
N ASP A 374 14.88 -3.75 15.19
CA ASP A 374 15.63 -4.78 14.47
C ASP A 374 15.39 -4.69 12.95
N ALA A 375 14.14 -4.45 12.53
CA ALA A 375 13.80 -4.27 11.11
C ALA A 375 14.43 -3.01 10.51
N ALA A 376 14.37 -1.89 11.24
CA ALA A 376 15.00 -0.64 10.82
C ALA A 376 16.53 -0.77 10.69
N ALA A 377 17.16 -1.57 11.54
CA ALA A 377 18.61 -1.82 11.46
C ALA A 377 19.00 -2.59 10.18
N LEU A 378 18.14 -3.46 9.64
CA LEU A 378 18.41 -4.15 8.37
C LEU A 378 18.28 -3.22 7.16
N ALA A 379 17.45 -2.19 7.27
CA ALA A 379 17.23 -1.20 6.21
C ALA A 379 18.32 -0.12 6.17
N ALA A 380 19.15 -0.02 7.21
CA ALA A 380 20.23 0.96 7.28
C ALA A 380 21.31 0.62 6.23
N PRO A 381 21.84 1.63 5.48
CA PRO A 381 22.85 1.45 4.45
C PRO A 381 24.21 1.02 5.01
#